data_4ad2b1d95f8cfd46bc6d537f3392fe0e
#
_entry.id   4ad2b1d95f8cfd46bc6d537f3392fe0e
#
_cell.length_a   1.000
_cell.length_b   1.000
_cell.length_c   1.000
_cell.angle_alpha   90.00
_cell.angle_beta   90.00
_cell.angle_gamma   90.00
#
_symmetry.space_group_name_H-M   'P 1'
#
loop_
_entity.id
_entity.type
_entity.pdbx_description
1 polymer ?
#
loop_
_entity_poly.entity_id
_entity_poly.type
_entity_poly.pdbx_seq_one_letter_code
_entity_poly.pdbx_strand_id
1 'polypeptide(L)'
;MAITQAEFNQNQISLIGDVPNQVVYARATAALQQSFVADALAMPVHWFYNPSDIHKTFPGGIKKLEAAPAFHPSSIMNLHSTSAGGRSAQTKSNAPQVVGDIILKGKREYWGIANQHYHQAMAAGDNTLNLHCMRVVMRAINTNHGRYDSAIFLRDYIAFMTAETPQHPDTYAESFHRGFFANFAKGIAPDKCGAKTHDTASVGGLVMIAPIAIAELLHDRSLNRVQNLCRAHLFLTHPDEYLGTICDAYVELIAALLFRSSEEARALIAAIAKQSADIDVVQLAQQYAGDNHVVGGKFSRACYIQDSWPGLLYLAWKYCDDPRQALIANANLGGDNCHRGAVLGVILGLASANGLDKWFVQLADAAAIREEFLFEIKQ
;
A
#
# COMPACT_ATOMS: atom_id res chain seq x y z
N MET A 1 21.80 -21.50 9.17
CA MET A 1 21.87 -22.38 7.97
C MET A 1 21.07 -21.70 6.90
N ALA A 2 21.65 -21.42 5.73
CA ALA A 2 20.89 -20.88 4.61
C ALA A 2 20.01 -21.99 4.02
N ILE A 3 18.69 -21.77 3.99
CA ILE A 3 17.75 -22.67 3.33
C ILE A 3 18.05 -22.60 1.83
N THR A 4 18.27 -23.72 1.17
CA THR A 4 18.52 -23.76 -0.28
C THR A 4 17.22 -23.60 -1.07
N GLN A 5 17.30 -23.10 -2.30
CA GLN A 5 16.14 -22.93 -3.20
C GLN A 5 15.37 -24.26 -3.41
N ALA A 6 16.08 -25.40 -3.36
CA ALA A 6 15.46 -26.73 -3.48
C ALA A 6 14.67 -27.11 -2.21
N GLU A 7 15.17 -26.76 -1.03
CA GLU A 7 14.46 -26.97 0.25
C GLU A 7 13.25 -26.03 0.36
N PHE A 8 13.35 -24.82 -0.18
CA PHE A 8 12.24 -23.89 -0.26
C PHE A 8 11.12 -24.40 -1.19
N ASN A 9 11.48 -24.95 -2.36
CA ASN A 9 10.53 -25.52 -3.34
C ASN A 9 9.92 -26.84 -2.88
N GLN A 10 10.64 -27.70 -2.15
CA GLN A 10 10.08 -28.93 -1.57
C GLN A 10 9.13 -28.65 -0.39
N ASN A 11 9.32 -27.53 0.31
CA ASN A 11 8.44 -27.10 1.38
C ASN A 11 7.15 -26.39 0.91
N GLN A 12 6.95 -26.17 -0.39
CA GLN A 12 5.68 -25.64 -0.93
C GLN A 12 4.45 -26.53 -0.63
N ILE A 13 4.65 -27.82 -0.34
CA ILE A 13 3.58 -28.76 0.06
C ILE A 13 3.24 -28.62 1.55
N SER A 14 4.05 -27.92 2.34
CA SER A 14 3.87 -27.72 3.80
C SER A 14 3.62 -26.27 4.18
N LEU A 15 2.96 -25.47 3.36
CA LEU A 15 2.50 -24.13 3.74
C LEU A 15 1.32 -24.17 4.73
N ILE A 16 0.64 -25.32 4.84
CA ILE A 16 -0.34 -25.58 5.92
C ILE A 16 0.48 -26.06 7.12
N GLY A 17 1.10 -25.12 7.81
CA GLY A 17 1.78 -25.39 9.07
C GLY A 17 0.79 -25.68 10.19
N ASP A 18 1.24 -26.24 11.29
CA ASP A 18 0.47 -26.53 12.51
C ASP A 18 -0.03 -25.27 13.26
N VAL A 19 -0.20 -24.14 12.56
CA VAL A 19 -0.67 -22.89 13.15
C VAL A 19 -2.19 -22.96 13.31
N PRO A 20 -2.73 -22.81 14.53
CA PRO A 20 -4.18 -22.84 14.75
C PRO A 20 -4.91 -21.78 13.91
N ASN A 21 -6.07 -22.13 13.35
CA ASN A 21 -6.88 -21.22 12.53
C ASN A 21 -7.13 -19.87 13.23
N GLN A 22 -7.38 -19.86 14.54
CA GLN A 22 -7.56 -18.63 15.30
C GLN A 22 -6.35 -17.68 15.19
N VAL A 23 -5.13 -18.19 15.18
CA VAL A 23 -3.90 -17.39 15.01
C VAL A 23 -3.81 -16.86 13.59
N VAL A 24 -4.13 -17.70 12.59
CA VAL A 24 -4.13 -17.30 11.17
C VAL A 24 -5.10 -16.13 10.96
N TYR A 25 -6.30 -16.20 11.50
CA TYR A 25 -7.28 -15.09 11.40
C TYR A 25 -6.86 -13.85 12.18
N ALA A 26 -6.26 -14.01 13.35
CA ALA A 26 -5.72 -12.89 14.12
C ALA A 26 -4.63 -12.15 13.32
N ARG A 27 -3.73 -12.89 12.65
CA ARG A 27 -2.71 -12.33 11.76
C ARG A 27 -3.31 -11.60 10.56
N ALA A 28 -4.27 -12.24 9.88
CA ALA A 28 -4.97 -11.65 8.74
C ALA A 28 -5.65 -10.32 9.12
N THR A 29 -6.36 -10.31 10.25
CA THR A 29 -7.00 -9.10 10.77
C THR A 29 -5.98 -8.04 11.14
N ALA A 30 -4.92 -8.40 11.87
CA ALA A 30 -3.87 -7.47 12.28
C ALA A 30 -3.13 -6.86 11.08
N ALA A 31 -2.91 -7.63 10.03
CA ALA A 31 -2.29 -7.16 8.79
C ALA A 31 -3.09 -6.03 8.14
N LEU A 32 -4.41 -6.24 7.99
CA LEU A 32 -5.27 -5.22 7.39
C LEU A 32 -5.42 -4.01 8.32
N GLN A 33 -5.62 -4.21 9.62
CA GLN A 33 -5.67 -3.11 10.59
C GLN A 33 -4.42 -2.24 10.55
N GLN A 34 -3.23 -2.85 10.59
CA GLN A 34 -1.97 -2.11 10.55
C GLN A 34 -1.76 -1.37 9.23
N SER A 35 -2.24 -1.90 8.10
CA SER A 35 -2.18 -1.20 6.81
C SER A 35 -2.93 0.14 6.86
N PHE A 36 -4.17 0.14 7.36
CA PHE A 36 -4.97 1.37 7.52
C PHE A 36 -4.35 2.34 8.54
N VAL A 37 -3.88 1.83 9.68
CA VAL A 37 -3.20 2.65 10.69
C VAL A 37 -1.93 3.30 10.14
N ALA A 38 -1.13 2.55 9.39
CA ALA A 38 0.13 3.03 8.82
C ALA A 38 -0.05 4.16 7.82
N ASP A 39 -1.03 4.03 6.95
CA ASP A 39 -1.40 5.06 5.98
C ASP A 39 -1.88 6.33 6.68
N ALA A 40 -2.87 6.24 7.57
CA ALA A 40 -3.40 7.40 8.29
C ALA A 40 -2.34 8.08 9.18
N LEU A 41 -1.40 7.32 9.75
CA LEU A 41 -0.28 7.88 10.53
C LEU A 41 0.71 8.64 9.65
N ALA A 42 0.95 8.17 8.42
CA ALA A 42 1.89 8.77 7.49
C ALA A 42 1.30 9.92 6.66
N MET A 43 -0.03 9.95 6.48
CA MET A 43 -0.76 10.88 5.63
C MET A 43 -0.38 12.36 5.83
N PRO A 44 -0.25 12.91 7.06
CA PRO A 44 0.05 14.34 7.24
C PRO A 44 1.44 14.76 6.77
N VAL A 45 2.34 13.80 6.52
CA VAL A 45 3.71 14.05 6.04
C VAL A 45 4.03 13.23 4.78
N HIS A 46 3.00 12.79 4.06
CA HIS A 46 3.15 12.08 2.80
C HIS A 46 3.89 12.96 1.79
N TRP A 47 4.94 12.40 1.18
CA TRP A 47 5.87 13.07 0.25
C TRP A 47 6.67 14.27 0.81
N PHE A 48 6.81 14.38 2.11
CA PHE A 48 7.87 15.24 2.67
C PHE A 48 9.21 14.55 2.43
N TYR A 49 10.03 15.10 1.52
CA TYR A 49 11.30 14.49 1.14
C TYR A 49 12.47 14.84 2.07
N ASN A 50 12.32 15.86 2.91
CA ASN A 50 13.29 16.23 3.92
C ASN A 50 12.72 15.99 5.33
N PRO A 51 13.23 15.01 6.10
CA PRO A 51 12.76 14.73 7.46
C PRO A 51 12.82 15.93 8.40
N SER A 52 13.72 16.91 8.17
CA SER A 52 13.77 18.12 9.00
C SER A 52 12.49 18.95 8.87
N ASP A 53 11.80 18.90 7.73
CA ASP A 53 10.57 19.61 7.51
C ASP A 53 9.39 18.95 8.24
N ILE A 54 9.46 17.63 8.45
CA ILE A 54 8.52 16.90 9.30
C ILE A 54 8.64 17.42 10.75
N HIS A 55 9.86 17.52 11.27
CA HIS A 55 10.09 18.00 12.64
C HIS A 55 9.78 19.49 12.82
N LYS A 56 9.89 20.32 11.77
CA LYS A 56 9.46 21.73 11.79
C LYS A 56 7.95 21.84 11.84
N THR A 57 7.24 21.01 11.06
CA THR A 57 5.78 21.02 10.96
C THR A 57 5.14 20.38 12.20
N PHE A 58 5.71 19.27 12.66
CA PHE A 58 5.29 18.50 13.81
C PHE A 58 6.46 18.39 14.81
N PRO A 59 6.56 19.28 15.83
CA PRO A 59 7.66 19.25 16.80
C PRO A 59 7.78 17.90 17.49
N GLY A 60 8.96 17.27 17.34
CA GLY A 60 9.22 15.91 17.81
C GLY A 60 8.77 14.80 16.87
N GLY A 61 8.33 15.14 15.65
CA GLY A 61 7.89 14.21 14.62
C GLY A 61 6.48 13.64 14.84
N ILE A 62 6.06 12.81 13.90
CA ILE A 62 4.77 12.09 13.96
C ILE A 62 4.85 10.98 15.01
N LYS A 63 3.92 10.97 15.97
CA LYS A 63 3.80 9.97 17.05
C LYS A 63 2.37 9.50 17.28
N LYS A 64 1.41 10.15 16.64
CA LYS A 64 -0.03 9.87 16.68
C LYS A 64 -0.66 10.28 15.36
N LEU A 65 -1.93 9.97 15.17
CA LEU A 65 -2.70 10.45 14.03
C LEU A 65 -2.83 11.98 14.09
N GLU A 66 -2.51 12.65 13.00
CA GLU A 66 -2.55 14.10 12.85
C GLU A 66 -3.30 14.48 11.56
N ALA A 67 -3.85 15.67 11.49
CA ALA A 67 -4.47 16.19 10.28
C ALA A 67 -3.40 16.65 9.26
N ALA A 68 -3.75 16.64 7.99
CA ALA A 68 -2.91 17.18 6.94
C ALA A 68 -2.72 18.69 7.11
N PRO A 69 -1.49 19.24 7.14
CA PRO A 69 -1.26 20.66 7.15
C PRO A 69 -1.61 21.27 5.77
N ALA A 70 -1.97 22.55 5.74
CA ALA A 70 -2.25 23.23 4.47
C ALA A 70 -0.99 23.36 3.60
N PHE A 71 0.15 23.68 4.21
CA PHE A 71 1.42 23.87 3.52
C PHE A 71 2.22 22.58 3.45
N HIS A 72 2.78 22.31 2.26
CA HIS A 72 3.65 21.17 2.01
C HIS A 72 4.96 21.61 1.35
N PRO A 73 6.11 21.48 2.02
CA PRO A 73 7.38 22.05 1.55
C PRO A 73 7.91 21.45 0.25
N SER A 74 7.56 20.19 -0.01
CA SER A 74 8.03 19.43 -1.19
C SER A 74 6.94 19.22 -2.25
N SER A 75 5.77 19.88 -2.13
CA SER A 75 4.65 19.67 -3.05
C SER A 75 4.98 20.17 -4.46
N ILE A 76 4.64 19.33 -5.43
CA ILE A 76 4.68 19.65 -6.87
C ILE A 76 3.27 19.61 -7.48
N MET A 77 2.23 19.86 -6.68
CA MET A 77 0.83 19.87 -7.14
C MET A 77 0.60 20.81 -8.33
N ASN A 78 1.32 21.93 -8.39
CA ASN A 78 1.28 22.87 -9.51
C ASN A 78 1.83 22.31 -10.82
N LEU A 79 2.57 21.19 -10.79
CA LEU A 79 3.12 20.53 -11.96
C LEU A 79 2.28 19.30 -12.39
N HIS A 80 1.30 18.89 -11.60
CA HIS A 80 0.50 17.72 -11.90
C HIS A 80 -0.61 18.04 -12.91
N SER A 81 -0.79 17.11 -13.86
CA SER A 81 -1.87 17.20 -14.85
C SER A 81 -3.21 16.82 -14.22
N THR A 82 -4.24 17.59 -14.53
CA THR A 82 -5.64 17.23 -14.23
C THR A 82 -6.28 16.36 -15.31
N SER A 83 -5.61 16.17 -16.48
CA SER A 83 -6.18 15.40 -17.60
C SER A 83 -5.69 13.95 -17.69
N ALA A 84 -4.43 13.67 -17.31
CA ALA A 84 -3.85 12.34 -17.34
C ALA A 84 -2.80 12.19 -16.25
N GLY A 85 -2.22 10.99 -16.10
CA GLY A 85 -1.10 10.79 -15.18
C GLY A 85 0.17 11.53 -15.59
N GLY A 86 1.06 11.74 -14.62
CA GLY A 86 2.38 12.33 -14.82
C GLY A 86 2.44 13.85 -14.70
N ARG A 87 3.63 14.41 -14.93
CA ARG A 87 3.86 15.85 -14.95
C ARG A 87 3.31 16.41 -16.26
N SER A 88 2.46 17.42 -16.14
CA SER A 88 1.91 18.10 -17.30
C SER A 88 2.97 18.94 -17.97
N ALA A 89 3.27 18.68 -19.23
CA ALA A 89 3.41 19.81 -20.13
C ALA A 89 2.02 20.48 -20.19
N GLN A 90 1.94 21.80 -20.06
CA GLN A 90 0.71 22.57 -20.20
C GLN A 90 0.13 22.40 -21.62
N THR A 91 -0.40 21.24 -21.94
CA THR A 91 -1.11 21.02 -23.18
C THR A 91 -2.50 21.61 -22.99
N LYS A 92 -2.73 22.74 -23.61
CA LYS A 92 -4.07 23.26 -23.91
C LYS A 92 -4.79 22.23 -24.78
N SER A 93 -5.32 21.19 -24.19
CA SER A 93 -6.10 20.17 -24.87
C SER A 93 -7.57 20.39 -24.53
N ASN A 94 -8.43 20.35 -25.53
CA ASN A 94 -9.88 20.27 -25.35
C ASN A 94 -10.33 18.91 -24.77
N ALA A 95 -9.39 18.07 -24.33
CA ALA A 95 -9.71 16.78 -23.71
C ALA A 95 -10.37 17.01 -22.32
N PRO A 96 -11.31 16.15 -21.93
CA PRO A 96 -11.92 16.21 -20.61
C PRO A 96 -10.84 16.21 -19.50
N GLN A 97 -11.01 17.08 -18.50
CA GLN A 97 -10.16 17.09 -17.35
C GLN A 97 -10.54 15.88 -16.48
N VAL A 98 -9.64 14.93 -16.32
CA VAL A 98 -9.90 13.72 -15.53
C VAL A 98 -10.25 14.09 -14.10
N VAL A 99 -9.44 14.98 -13.50
CA VAL A 99 -9.70 15.51 -12.14
C VAL A 99 -10.79 16.58 -12.22
N GLY A 100 -11.87 16.35 -11.52
CA GLY A 100 -13.01 17.23 -11.39
C GLY A 100 -14.14 16.97 -12.39
N ASP A 101 -13.87 16.38 -13.57
CA ASP A 101 -14.93 16.02 -14.51
C ASP A 101 -15.28 14.53 -14.42
N ILE A 102 -14.28 13.67 -14.17
CA ILE A 102 -14.46 12.21 -14.14
C ILE A 102 -14.29 11.67 -12.73
N ILE A 103 -13.14 11.96 -12.10
CA ILE A 103 -12.82 11.59 -10.72
C ILE A 103 -12.57 12.83 -9.87
N LEU A 104 -12.57 12.71 -8.56
CA LEU A 104 -12.34 13.84 -7.62
C LEU A 104 -13.26 15.03 -7.93
N LYS A 105 -14.53 14.78 -8.21
CA LYS A 105 -15.53 15.83 -8.49
C LYS A 105 -15.62 16.79 -7.31
N GLY A 106 -15.60 18.10 -7.57
CA GLY A 106 -15.56 19.14 -6.54
C GLY A 106 -14.19 19.36 -5.88
N LYS A 107 -13.13 18.62 -6.30
CA LYS A 107 -11.78 18.74 -5.70
C LYS A 107 -10.76 19.42 -6.63
N ARG A 108 -11.17 19.93 -7.79
CA ARG A 108 -10.26 20.58 -8.74
C ARG A 108 -9.56 21.82 -8.16
N GLU A 109 -10.21 22.52 -7.25
CA GLU A 109 -9.67 23.72 -6.59
C GLU A 109 -8.37 23.48 -5.83
N TYR A 110 -8.09 22.22 -5.41
CA TYR A 110 -6.86 21.85 -4.72
C TYR A 110 -5.68 21.61 -5.67
N TRP A 111 -5.90 21.68 -6.98
CA TRP A 111 -4.90 21.37 -8.00
C TRP A 111 -4.31 22.63 -8.64
N GLY A 112 -3.04 22.56 -9.06
CA GLY A 112 -2.38 23.70 -9.71
C GLY A 112 -1.80 24.73 -8.76
N ILE A 113 -1.84 24.51 -7.44
CA ILE A 113 -1.37 25.44 -6.42
C ILE A 113 -0.02 24.96 -5.87
N ALA A 114 0.96 25.86 -5.86
CA ALA A 114 2.29 25.57 -5.31
C ALA A 114 2.22 25.37 -3.79
N ASN A 115 3.01 24.43 -3.28
CA ASN A 115 3.11 24.11 -1.86
C ASN A 115 1.79 23.70 -1.17
N GLN A 116 0.74 23.43 -1.94
CA GLN A 116 -0.49 22.84 -1.43
C GLN A 116 -0.23 21.40 -1.00
N HIS A 117 -0.73 21.01 0.18
CA HIS A 117 -0.64 19.62 0.61
C HIS A 117 -1.47 18.70 -0.32
N TYR A 118 -0.95 17.51 -0.65
CA TYR A 118 -1.66 16.57 -1.52
C TYR A 118 -2.99 16.12 -0.92
N HIS A 119 -3.03 15.94 0.41
CA HIS A 119 -4.18 15.50 1.18
C HIS A 119 -4.84 16.68 1.93
N GLN A 120 -4.96 17.82 1.24
CA GLN A 120 -5.54 19.03 1.82
C GLN A 120 -6.90 18.77 2.47
N ALA A 121 -7.11 19.31 3.68
CA ALA A 121 -8.32 19.21 4.48
C ALA A 121 -8.65 17.79 5.02
N MET A 122 -7.78 16.81 4.87
CA MET A 122 -7.96 15.53 5.53
C MET A 122 -7.69 15.64 7.03
N ALA A 123 -8.58 15.05 7.83
CA ALA A 123 -8.53 15.05 9.29
C ALA A 123 -7.59 13.97 9.84
N ALA A 124 -7.28 14.07 11.13
CA ALA A 124 -6.56 13.01 11.82
C ALA A 124 -7.38 11.70 11.81
N GLY A 125 -6.78 10.63 11.33
CA GLY A 125 -7.43 9.33 11.20
C GLY A 125 -8.09 9.05 9.85
N ASP A 126 -8.11 10.01 8.92
CA ASP A 126 -8.51 9.76 7.55
C ASP A 126 -7.45 8.92 6.83
N ASN A 127 -7.91 8.02 5.95
CA ASN A 127 -7.08 7.25 5.06
C ASN A 127 -6.99 7.89 3.66
N THR A 128 -5.86 7.70 2.99
CA THR A 128 -5.67 8.15 1.61
C THR A 128 -6.52 7.36 0.62
N LEU A 129 -6.68 7.88 -0.59
CA LEU A 129 -7.47 7.27 -1.65
C LEU A 129 -7.09 5.80 -1.92
N ASN A 130 -5.79 5.44 -1.85
CA ASN A 130 -5.36 4.07 -2.10
C ASN A 130 -5.92 3.08 -1.07
N LEU A 131 -6.04 3.47 0.19
CA LEU A 131 -6.67 2.62 1.21
C LEU A 131 -8.18 2.56 1.04
N HIS A 132 -8.83 3.62 0.58
CA HIS A 132 -10.23 3.54 0.18
C HIS A 132 -10.42 2.60 -1.03
N CYS A 133 -9.50 2.58 -1.99
CA CYS A 133 -9.52 1.59 -3.08
C CYS A 133 -9.27 0.16 -2.57
N MET A 134 -8.42 -0.03 -1.55
CA MET A 134 -8.28 -1.31 -0.87
C MET A 134 -9.60 -1.77 -0.24
N ARG A 135 -10.39 -0.87 0.35
CA ARG A 135 -11.75 -1.18 0.83
C ARG A 135 -12.68 -1.61 -0.30
N VAL A 136 -12.55 -1.01 -1.50
CA VAL A 136 -13.32 -1.48 -2.68
C VAL A 136 -12.98 -2.93 -3.00
N VAL A 137 -11.70 -3.32 -2.95
CA VAL A 137 -11.27 -4.71 -3.10
C VAL A 137 -11.90 -5.61 -2.03
N MET A 138 -11.87 -5.20 -0.76
CA MET A 138 -12.44 -5.97 0.36
C MET A 138 -13.94 -6.17 0.19
N ARG A 139 -14.69 -5.12 -0.18
CA ARG A 139 -16.12 -5.21 -0.46
C ARG A 139 -16.43 -6.12 -1.65
N ALA A 140 -15.62 -6.06 -2.72
CA ALA A 140 -15.76 -6.95 -3.87
C ALA A 140 -15.56 -8.43 -3.47
N ILE A 141 -14.57 -8.71 -2.62
CA ILE A 141 -14.34 -10.05 -2.07
C ILE A 141 -15.55 -10.51 -1.24
N ASN A 142 -16.06 -9.66 -0.35
CA ASN A 142 -17.21 -10.00 0.51
C ASN A 142 -18.48 -10.23 -0.32
N THR A 143 -18.73 -9.40 -1.34
CA THR A 143 -19.86 -9.56 -2.26
C THR A 143 -19.79 -10.89 -3.04
N ASN A 144 -18.58 -11.39 -3.28
CA ASN A 144 -18.33 -12.66 -3.98
C ASN A 144 -17.98 -13.81 -3.02
N HIS A 145 -18.60 -13.85 -1.85
CA HIS A 145 -18.46 -14.96 -0.88
C HIS A 145 -17.02 -15.27 -0.48
N GLY A 146 -16.22 -14.25 -0.23
CA GLY A 146 -14.83 -14.36 0.22
C GLY A 146 -13.83 -14.64 -0.91
N ARG A 147 -14.24 -14.55 -2.17
CA ARG A 147 -13.39 -14.79 -3.35
C ARG A 147 -13.18 -13.53 -4.14
N TYR A 148 -11.97 -13.34 -4.66
CA TYR A 148 -11.71 -12.21 -5.53
C TYR A 148 -12.22 -12.45 -6.96
N ASP A 149 -12.86 -11.42 -7.52
CA ASP A 149 -13.26 -11.34 -8.93
C ASP A 149 -12.93 -9.96 -9.49
N SER A 150 -12.10 -9.91 -10.52
CA SER A 150 -11.64 -8.66 -11.13
C SER A 150 -12.74 -7.86 -11.82
N ALA A 151 -13.79 -8.52 -12.34
CA ALA A 151 -14.92 -7.84 -12.99
C ALA A 151 -15.78 -7.12 -11.94
N ILE A 152 -16.01 -7.76 -10.79
CA ILE A 152 -16.72 -7.13 -9.66
C ILE A 152 -15.89 -5.94 -9.16
N PHE A 153 -14.59 -6.13 -8.93
CA PHE A 153 -13.72 -5.03 -8.52
C PHE A 153 -13.74 -3.86 -9.50
N LEU A 154 -13.56 -4.10 -10.79
CA LEU A 154 -13.53 -3.03 -11.81
C LEU A 154 -14.84 -2.25 -11.86
N ARG A 155 -15.98 -2.95 -11.78
CA ARG A 155 -17.31 -2.31 -11.72
C ARG A 155 -17.38 -1.37 -10.51
N ASP A 156 -17.02 -1.87 -9.33
CA ASP A 156 -17.14 -1.13 -8.08
C ASP A 156 -16.10 -0.01 -7.97
N TYR A 157 -14.88 -0.22 -8.47
CA TYR A 157 -13.83 0.78 -8.55
C TYR A 157 -14.23 1.96 -9.45
N ILE A 158 -14.78 1.67 -10.63
CA ILE A 158 -15.29 2.71 -11.54
C ILE A 158 -16.42 3.48 -10.87
N ALA A 159 -17.41 2.79 -10.30
CA ALA A 159 -18.54 3.43 -9.62
C ALA A 159 -18.06 4.31 -8.44
N PHE A 160 -17.12 3.82 -7.64
CA PHE A 160 -16.54 4.55 -6.52
C PHE A 160 -15.81 5.83 -6.97
N MET A 161 -14.92 5.71 -7.96
CA MET A 161 -14.07 6.81 -8.41
C MET A 161 -14.86 7.87 -9.21
N THR A 162 -15.92 7.48 -9.92
CA THR A 162 -16.71 8.39 -10.77
C THR A 162 -17.99 8.90 -10.11
N ALA A 163 -18.21 8.60 -8.82
CA ALA A 163 -19.37 9.06 -8.07
C ALA A 163 -19.52 10.59 -8.15
N GLU A 164 -20.76 11.08 -8.25
CA GLU A 164 -21.04 12.53 -8.30
C GLU A 164 -20.54 13.25 -7.04
N THR A 165 -20.68 12.61 -5.90
CA THR A 165 -20.06 13.06 -4.65
C THR A 165 -18.98 12.03 -4.30
N PRO A 166 -17.69 12.43 -4.22
CA PRO A 166 -16.63 11.54 -3.81
C PRO A 166 -16.92 10.87 -2.47
N GLN A 167 -16.76 9.55 -2.41
CA GLN A 167 -17.02 8.74 -1.21
C GLN A 167 -15.78 8.61 -0.31
N HIS A 168 -14.86 9.54 -0.42
CA HIS A 168 -13.62 9.62 0.35
C HIS A 168 -13.21 11.09 0.55
N PRO A 169 -12.47 11.42 1.62
CA PRO A 169 -12.07 12.81 1.92
C PRO A 169 -10.92 13.29 1.03
N ASP A 170 -10.12 12.39 0.45
CA ASP A 170 -8.86 12.71 -0.23
C ASP A 170 -9.04 13.69 -1.40
N THR A 171 -8.08 14.57 -1.55
CA THR A 171 -8.04 15.62 -2.58
C THR A 171 -7.06 15.30 -3.70
N TYR A 172 -6.33 14.20 -3.59
CA TYR A 172 -5.34 13.78 -4.57
C TYR A 172 -5.64 12.37 -5.11
N ALA A 173 -5.37 12.18 -6.39
CA ALA A 173 -5.33 10.89 -7.04
C ALA A 173 -4.01 10.74 -7.78
N GLU A 174 -3.31 9.63 -7.57
CA GLU A 174 -2.04 9.36 -8.23
C GLU A 174 -2.16 9.24 -9.74
N SER A 175 -1.01 9.28 -10.42
CA SER A 175 -0.92 9.23 -11.87
C SER A 175 -1.56 7.99 -12.48
N PHE A 176 -1.48 6.84 -11.82
CA PHE A 176 -2.09 5.60 -12.31
C PHE A 176 -3.62 5.67 -12.32
N HIS A 177 -4.25 6.26 -11.28
CA HIS A 177 -5.69 6.52 -11.28
C HIS A 177 -6.07 7.46 -12.43
N ARG A 178 -5.37 8.58 -12.56
CA ARG A 178 -5.65 9.56 -13.63
C ARG A 178 -5.46 8.96 -15.02
N GLY A 179 -4.41 8.17 -15.20
CA GLY A 179 -4.14 7.46 -16.47
C GLY A 179 -5.23 6.44 -16.81
N PHE A 180 -5.65 5.65 -15.82
CA PHE A 180 -6.75 4.69 -15.96
C PHE A 180 -8.04 5.41 -16.42
N PHE A 181 -8.44 6.46 -15.71
CA PHE A 181 -9.69 7.17 -16.02
C PHE A 181 -9.59 8.03 -17.28
N ALA A 182 -8.39 8.48 -17.68
CA ALA A 182 -8.19 9.08 -18.99
C ALA A 182 -8.42 8.07 -20.14
N ASN A 183 -8.02 6.82 -19.95
CA ASN A 183 -8.28 5.75 -20.91
C ASN A 183 -9.76 5.31 -20.90
N PHE A 184 -10.35 5.18 -19.72
CA PHE A 184 -11.76 4.88 -19.55
C PHE A 184 -12.67 5.90 -20.25
N ALA A 185 -12.37 7.20 -20.10
CA ALA A 185 -13.12 8.27 -20.79
C ALA A 185 -13.02 8.23 -22.32
N LYS A 186 -12.02 7.55 -22.87
CA LYS A 186 -11.89 7.30 -24.32
C LYS A 186 -12.67 6.06 -24.77
N GLY A 187 -13.40 5.38 -23.88
CA GLY A 187 -14.15 4.17 -24.18
C GLY A 187 -13.29 2.89 -24.24
N ILE A 188 -12.08 2.91 -23.68
CA ILE A 188 -11.27 1.70 -23.55
C ILE A 188 -11.92 0.78 -22.52
N ALA A 189 -11.93 -0.52 -22.82
CA ALA A 189 -12.51 -1.52 -21.93
C ALA A 189 -11.81 -1.48 -20.55
N PRO A 190 -12.56 -1.59 -19.43
CA PRO A 190 -12.02 -1.42 -18.08
C PRO A 190 -10.77 -2.24 -17.77
N ASP A 191 -10.74 -3.49 -18.22
CA ASP A 191 -9.58 -4.41 -18.04
C ASP A 191 -8.33 -4.02 -18.86
N LYS A 192 -8.44 -3.01 -19.73
CA LYS A 192 -7.36 -2.47 -20.56
C LYS A 192 -7.03 -1.00 -20.25
N CYS A 193 -7.65 -0.42 -19.21
CA CYS A 193 -7.46 0.99 -18.89
C CYS A 193 -6.13 1.30 -18.18
N GLY A 194 -5.43 0.31 -17.63
CA GLY A 194 -4.13 0.50 -16.97
C GLY A 194 -3.16 1.28 -17.87
N ALA A 195 -2.60 2.35 -17.34
CA ALA A 195 -1.70 3.23 -18.08
C ALA A 195 -0.26 3.07 -17.61
N LYS A 196 0.69 3.03 -18.55
CA LYS A 196 2.12 3.10 -18.23
C LYS A 196 2.54 4.56 -18.10
N THR A 197 3.05 4.92 -16.94
CA THR A 197 3.60 6.24 -16.63
C THR A 197 5.02 6.07 -16.07
N HIS A 198 5.74 7.15 -15.80
CA HIS A 198 7.10 7.09 -15.25
C HIS A 198 7.16 6.50 -13.84
N ASP A 199 6.03 6.49 -13.12
CA ASP A 199 5.88 5.99 -11.74
C ASP A 199 4.98 4.73 -11.64
N THR A 200 4.77 4.02 -12.77
CA THR A 200 4.00 2.78 -12.77
C THR A 200 4.64 1.70 -11.90
N ALA A 201 5.97 1.57 -11.94
CA ALA A 201 6.71 0.64 -11.09
C ALA A 201 6.90 1.24 -9.68
N SER A 202 5.80 1.39 -8.93
CA SER A 202 5.79 2.00 -7.60
C SER A 202 5.19 1.09 -6.52
N VAL A 203 5.55 1.34 -5.27
CA VAL A 203 5.02 0.60 -4.11
C VAL A 203 3.51 0.79 -3.93
N GLY A 204 2.95 1.86 -4.47
CA GLY A 204 1.50 2.11 -4.47
C GLY A 204 0.70 0.96 -5.11
N GLY A 205 1.27 0.29 -6.12
CA GLY A 205 0.65 -0.89 -6.75
C GLY A 205 0.47 -2.08 -5.82
N LEU A 206 1.26 -2.20 -4.76
CA LEU A 206 1.17 -3.31 -3.81
C LEU A 206 0.09 -3.10 -2.72
N VAL A 207 -0.43 -1.88 -2.55
CA VAL A 207 -1.36 -1.55 -1.45
C VAL A 207 -2.62 -2.40 -1.48
N MET A 208 -3.20 -2.62 -2.66
CA MET A 208 -4.45 -3.38 -2.82
C MET A 208 -4.28 -4.90 -2.86
N ILE A 209 -3.04 -5.42 -2.80
CA ILE A 209 -2.75 -6.86 -2.99
C ILE A 209 -3.10 -7.71 -1.76
N ALA A 210 -2.82 -7.19 -0.56
CA ALA A 210 -2.94 -7.99 0.67
C ALA A 210 -4.33 -8.60 0.90
N PRO A 211 -5.47 -7.88 0.75
CA PRO A 211 -6.78 -8.48 0.97
C PRO A 211 -7.07 -9.62 -0.02
N ILE A 212 -6.61 -9.52 -1.27
CA ILE A 212 -6.76 -10.57 -2.28
C ILE A 212 -5.94 -11.80 -1.87
N ALA A 213 -4.64 -11.60 -1.59
CA ALA A 213 -3.75 -12.68 -1.22
C ALA A 213 -4.25 -13.42 0.03
N ILE A 214 -4.62 -12.69 1.09
CA ILE A 214 -5.11 -13.28 2.34
C ILE A 214 -6.41 -14.06 2.09
N ALA A 215 -7.41 -13.48 1.42
CA ALA A 215 -8.68 -14.13 1.16
C ALA A 215 -8.51 -15.44 0.37
N GLU A 216 -7.73 -15.41 -0.69
CA GLU A 216 -7.53 -16.58 -1.55
C GLU A 216 -6.67 -17.66 -0.88
N LEU A 217 -5.68 -17.28 -0.06
CA LEU A 217 -4.89 -18.22 0.75
C LEU A 217 -5.75 -18.91 1.82
N LEU A 218 -6.66 -18.19 2.47
CA LEU A 218 -7.60 -18.76 3.44
C LEU A 218 -8.60 -19.74 2.82
N HIS A 219 -8.75 -19.74 1.49
CA HIS A 219 -9.56 -20.68 0.73
C HIS A 219 -8.74 -21.84 0.13
N ASP A 220 -7.60 -22.19 0.69
CA ASP A 220 -6.73 -23.30 0.31
C ASP A 220 -6.25 -23.26 -1.16
N ARG A 221 -6.07 -22.07 -1.72
CA ARG A 221 -5.51 -21.92 -3.07
C ARG A 221 -4.00 -22.08 -3.06
N SER A 222 -3.48 -22.75 -4.08
CA SER A 222 -2.03 -22.88 -4.24
C SER A 222 -1.36 -21.51 -4.39
N LEU A 223 -0.17 -21.32 -3.82
CA LEU A 223 0.59 -20.08 -3.87
C LEU A 223 0.71 -19.51 -5.30
N ASN A 224 1.06 -20.36 -6.27
CA ASN A 224 1.19 -19.94 -7.67
C ASN A 224 -0.13 -19.37 -8.24
N ARG A 225 -1.28 -19.96 -7.90
CA ARG A 225 -2.59 -19.43 -8.33
C ARG A 225 -2.90 -18.08 -7.69
N VAL A 226 -2.56 -17.90 -6.42
CA VAL A 226 -2.74 -16.64 -5.72
C VAL A 226 -1.81 -15.55 -6.28
N GLN A 227 -0.55 -15.88 -6.55
CA GLN A 227 0.39 -14.99 -7.21
C GLN A 227 -0.13 -14.53 -8.57
N ASN A 228 -0.58 -15.46 -9.42
CA ASN A 228 -1.13 -15.14 -10.74
C ASN A 228 -2.37 -14.22 -10.63
N LEU A 229 -3.24 -14.46 -9.65
CA LEU A 229 -4.44 -13.65 -9.43
C LEU A 229 -4.08 -12.23 -8.95
N CYS A 230 -3.16 -12.11 -8.00
CA CYS A 230 -2.65 -10.83 -7.49
C CYS A 230 -1.93 -10.04 -8.59
N ARG A 231 -1.09 -10.69 -9.38
CA ARG A 231 -0.42 -10.07 -10.53
C ARG A 231 -1.42 -9.59 -11.59
N ALA A 232 -2.46 -10.38 -11.88
CA ALA A 232 -3.51 -9.97 -12.81
C ALA A 232 -4.27 -8.75 -12.29
N HIS A 233 -4.58 -8.68 -10.99
CA HIS A 233 -5.15 -7.49 -10.37
C HIS A 233 -4.21 -6.28 -10.47
N LEU A 234 -2.94 -6.45 -10.10
CA LEU A 234 -1.93 -5.40 -10.19
C LEU A 234 -1.90 -4.76 -11.57
N PHE A 235 -1.94 -5.56 -12.63
CA PHE A 235 -1.83 -5.10 -14.01
C PHE A 235 -3.07 -4.33 -14.50
N LEU A 236 -4.19 -4.39 -13.80
CA LEU A 236 -5.35 -3.53 -14.10
C LEU A 236 -5.01 -2.05 -13.95
N THR A 237 -4.08 -1.71 -13.07
CA THR A 237 -3.70 -0.32 -12.77
C THR A 237 -2.20 -0.04 -12.96
N HIS A 238 -1.35 -1.03 -12.70
CA HIS A 238 0.11 -0.91 -12.74
C HIS A 238 0.73 -2.01 -13.65
N PRO A 239 0.59 -1.89 -14.98
CA PRO A 239 1.08 -2.92 -15.92
C PRO A 239 2.60 -2.84 -16.12
N ASP A 240 3.35 -3.32 -15.11
CA ASP A 240 4.81 -3.38 -15.08
C ASP A 240 5.31 -4.76 -14.64
N GLU A 241 6.15 -5.40 -15.46
CA GLU A 241 6.62 -6.76 -15.24
C GLU A 241 7.54 -6.89 -14.01
N TYR A 242 8.42 -5.90 -13.79
CA TYR A 242 9.29 -5.93 -12.62
C TYR A 242 8.49 -5.79 -11.33
N LEU A 243 7.53 -4.86 -11.29
CA LEU A 243 6.60 -4.74 -10.17
C LEU A 243 5.79 -6.04 -9.99
N GLY A 244 5.44 -6.73 -11.09
CA GLY A 244 4.80 -8.04 -11.05
C GLY A 244 5.66 -9.08 -10.33
N THR A 245 6.99 -9.11 -10.56
CA THR A 245 7.88 -10.04 -9.82
C THR A 245 7.97 -9.71 -8.33
N ILE A 246 7.95 -8.42 -7.97
CA ILE A 246 7.91 -7.99 -6.57
C ILE A 246 6.55 -8.32 -5.93
N CYS A 247 5.45 -8.20 -6.67
CA CYS A 247 4.14 -8.65 -6.20
C CYS A 247 4.12 -10.13 -5.83
N ASP A 248 4.74 -10.98 -6.66
CA ASP A 248 4.85 -12.42 -6.36
C ASP A 248 5.65 -12.68 -5.09
N ALA A 249 6.77 -11.97 -4.89
CA ALA A 249 7.57 -12.06 -3.66
C ALA A 249 6.80 -11.56 -2.44
N TYR A 250 6.00 -10.52 -2.60
CA TYR A 250 5.13 -10.01 -1.53
C TYR A 250 4.05 -11.02 -1.15
N VAL A 251 3.38 -11.63 -2.12
CA VAL A 251 2.38 -12.70 -1.89
C VAL A 251 3.02 -13.92 -1.21
N GLU A 252 4.23 -14.29 -1.60
CA GLU A 252 5.00 -15.35 -0.97
C GLU A 252 5.29 -15.04 0.50
N LEU A 253 5.72 -13.80 0.81
CA LEU A 253 5.94 -13.36 2.18
C LEU A 253 4.64 -13.37 3.01
N ILE A 254 3.52 -12.89 2.43
CA ILE A 254 2.21 -12.96 3.07
C ILE A 254 1.86 -14.41 3.44
N ALA A 255 1.99 -15.34 2.50
CA ALA A 255 1.69 -16.76 2.73
C ALA A 255 2.59 -17.34 3.83
N ALA A 256 3.88 -17.07 3.77
CA ALA A 256 4.84 -17.56 4.77
C ALA A 256 4.53 -17.02 6.17
N LEU A 257 4.29 -15.72 6.31
CA LEU A 257 3.97 -15.11 7.61
C LEU A 257 2.59 -15.52 8.13
N LEU A 258 1.63 -15.80 7.25
CA LEU A 258 0.28 -16.22 7.65
C LEU A 258 0.28 -17.61 8.29
N PHE A 259 1.05 -18.57 7.75
CA PHE A 259 0.96 -19.98 8.08
C PHE A 259 2.16 -20.57 8.84
N ARG A 260 3.29 -19.85 8.99
CA ARG A 260 4.46 -20.32 9.74
C ARG A 260 4.51 -19.75 11.16
N SER A 261 5.41 -20.28 11.99
CA SER A 261 5.63 -19.77 13.34
C SER A 261 6.04 -18.31 13.33
N SER A 262 5.54 -17.51 14.29
CA SER A 262 5.95 -16.10 14.47
C SER A 262 7.44 -15.97 14.81
N GLU A 263 8.05 -16.99 15.42
CA GLU A 263 9.49 -17.02 15.73
C GLU A 263 10.36 -17.01 14.46
N GLU A 264 9.79 -17.46 13.33
CA GLU A 264 10.46 -17.46 12.02
C GLU A 264 10.33 -16.14 11.25
N ALA A 265 9.43 -15.23 11.69
CA ALA A 265 9.04 -14.05 10.91
C ALA A 265 10.25 -13.21 10.45
N ARG A 266 11.19 -12.95 11.35
CA ARG A 266 12.41 -12.17 11.03
C ARG A 266 13.30 -12.87 10.01
N ALA A 267 13.42 -14.20 10.08
CA ALA A 267 14.17 -14.99 9.13
C ALA A 267 13.48 -15.05 7.76
N LEU A 268 12.16 -15.15 7.72
CA LEU A 268 11.36 -15.11 6.49
C LEU A 268 11.49 -13.77 5.77
N ILE A 269 11.40 -12.66 6.50
CA ILE A 269 11.61 -11.31 5.93
C ILE A 269 13.03 -11.19 5.34
N ALA A 270 14.05 -11.67 6.06
CA ALA A 270 15.43 -11.63 5.57
C ALA A 270 15.63 -12.51 4.31
N ALA A 271 15.00 -13.68 4.26
CA ALA A 271 15.07 -14.57 3.10
C ALA A 271 14.43 -13.92 1.85
N ILE A 272 13.24 -13.33 1.98
CA ILE A 272 12.57 -12.62 0.88
C ILE A 272 13.38 -11.38 0.46
N ALA A 273 13.99 -10.66 1.40
CA ALA A 273 14.85 -9.51 1.09
C ALA A 273 16.06 -9.92 0.24
N LYS A 274 16.68 -11.04 0.58
CA LYS A 274 17.78 -11.60 -0.21
C LYS A 274 17.34 -12.08 -1.58
N GLN A 275 16.21 -12.79 -1.64
CA GLN A 275 15.69 -13.38 -2.88
C GLN A 275 15.20 -12.33 -3.88
N SER A 276 14.39 -11.35 -3.42
CA SER A 276 13.65 -10.43 -4.29
C SER A 276 14.35 -9.09 -4.54
N ALA A 277 15.31 -8.71 -3.69
CA ALA A 277 16.01 -7.42 -3.77
C ALA A 277 17.54 -7.55 -3.70
N ASP A 278 18.07 -8.75 -3.55
CA ASP A 278 19.51 -9.07 -3.35
C ASP A 278 20.17 -8.24 -2.22
N ILE A 279 19.43 -8.02 -1.12
CA ILE A 279 19.94 -7.31 0.05
C ILE A 279 20.09 -8.22 1.26
N ASP A 280 21.11 -7.94 2.07
CA ASP A 280 21.27 -8.49 3.42
C ASP A 280 20.80 -7.42 4.43
N VAL A 281 19.58 -7.60 4.96
CA VAL A 281 18.98 -6.66 5.91
C VAL A 281 19.73 -6.62 7.25
N VAL A 282 20.39 -7.72 7.64
CA VAL A 282 21.21 -7.80 8.85
C VAL A 282 22.47 -6.94 8.69
N GLN A 283 23.14 -7.11 7.56
CA GLN A 283 24.32 -6.29 7.22
C GLN A 283 23.95 -4.82 7.12
N LEU A 284 22.81 -4.47 6.50
CA LEU A 284 22.35 -3.08 6.45
C LEU A 284 22.14 -2.48 7.85
N ALA A 285 21.52 -3.23 8.77
CA ALA A 285 21.29 -2.75 10.13
C ALA A 285 22.58 -2.56 10.92
N GLN A 286 23.63 -3.34 10.62
CA GLN A 286 24.95 -3.20 11.24
C GLN A 286 25.76 -2.05 10.63
N GLN A 287 25.65 -1.85 9.32
CA GLN A 287 26.45 -0.88 8.57
C GLN A 287 25.95 0.56 8.77
N TYR A 288 24.66 0.78 8.96
CA TYR A 288 24.05 2.10 9.02
C TYR A 288 23.52 2.43 10.42
N ALA A 289 23.98 3.56 10.99
CA ALA A 289 23.62 3.98 12.34
C ALA A 289 22.15 4.40 12.52
N GLY A 290 21.41 4.63 11.45
CA GLY A 290 20.00 5.09 11.53
C GLY A 290 19.23 4.84 10.24
N ASP A 291 17.91 4.79 10.38
CA ASP A 291 16.99 4.48 9.26
C ASP A 291 17.10 5.46 8.11
N ASN A 292 17.39 6.74 8.38
CA ASN A 292 17.61 7.77 7.37
C ASN A 292 18.78 7.47 6.43
N HIS A 293 19.79 6.71 6.89
CA HIS A 293 20.92 6.32 6.06
C HIS A 293 20.58 5.14 5.15
N VAL A 294 19.60 4.35 5.51
CA VAL A 294 19.07 3.28 4.67
C VAL A 294 17.96 3.82 3.76
N VAL A 295 16.85 4.30 4.36
CA VAL A 295 15.72 4.89 3.62
C VAL A 295 15.95 6.40 3.47
N GLY A 296 16.43 6.80 2.31
CA GLY A 296 16.81 8.17 1.98
C GLY A 296 18.30 8.40 1.80
N GLY A 297 19.12 7.43 2.22
CA GLY A 297 20.56 7.41 1.92
C GLY A 297 20.88 6.35 0.87
N LYS A 298 20.84 5.06 1.24
CA LYS A 298 21.10 3.95 0.32
C LYS A 298 19.97 3.76 -0.70
N PHE A 299 18.72 3.81 -0.24
CA PHE A 299 17.51 3.70 -1.05
C PHE A 299 16.76 5.03 -1.04
N SER A 300 16.21 5.44 -2.17
CA SER A 300 15.39 6.64 -2.29
C SER A 300 14.13 6.54 -1.40
N ARG A 301 13.65 7.68 -0.90
CA ARG A 301 12.34 7.80 -0.24
C ARG A 301 11.17 7.81 -1.22
N ALA A 302 11.44 7.88 -2.51
CA ALA A 302 10.41 7.94 -3.54
C ALA A 302 9.63 6.61 -3.66
N CYS A 303 8.56 6.64 -4.44
CA CYS A 303 7.67 5.51 -4.63
C CYS A 303 8.27 4.35 -5.44
N TYR A 304 9.37 4.58 -6.17
CA TYR A 304 9.94 3.59 -7.08
C TYR A 304 10.26 2.28 -6.39
N ILE A 305 9.76 1.20 -6.96
CA ILE A 305 9.77 -0.12 -6.31
C ILE A 305 11.20 -0.64 -6.05
N GLN A 306 12.18 -0.29 -6.90
CA GLN A 306 13.58 -0.69 -6.75
C GLN A 306 14.22 -0.18 -5.45
N ASP A 307 13.72 0.95 -4.93
CA ASP A 307 14.20 1.57 -3.70
C ASP A 307 13.25 1.32 -2.53
N SER A 308 11.94 1.44 -2.77
CA SER A 308 10.94 1.36 -1.70
C SER A 308 10.79 -0.06 -1.16
N TRP A 309 10.87 -1.10 -2.00
CA TRP A 309 10.77 -2.50 -1.56
C TRP A 309 11.92 -2.91 -0.63
N PRO A 310 13.21 -2.76 -0.98
CA PRO A 310 14.31 -3.08 -0.07
C PRO A 310 14.30 -2.23 1.21
N GLY A 311 13.96 -0.94 1.11
CA GLY A 311 13.84 -0.06 2.28
C GLY A 311 12.73 -0.49 3.23
N LEU A 312 11.59 -0.94 2.69
CA LEU A 312 10.46 -1.49 3.43
C LEU A 312 10.83 -2.80 4.14
N LEU A 313 11.50 -3.73 3.44
CA LEU A 313 11.93 -5.01 4.04
C LEU A 313 12.95 -4.81 5.15
N TYR A 314 13.86 -3.83 5.01
CA TYR A 314 14.75 -3.43 6.09
C TYR A 314 13.98 -2.96 7.33
N LEU A 315 12.97 -2.09 7.18
CA LEU A 315 12.15 -1.63 8.29
C LEU A 315 11.35 -2.77 8.92
N ALA A 316 10.75 -3.64 8.11
CA ALA A 316 10.01 -4.81 8.57
C ALA A 316 10.88 -5.76 9.39
N TRP A 317 12.09 -6.03 8.91
CA TRP A 317 13.06 -6.88 9.64
C TRP A 317 13.53 -6.24 10.94
N LYS A 318 13.91 -4.97 10.90
CA LYS A 318 14.45 -4.24 12.04
C LYS A 318 13.45 -4.14 13.19
N TYR A 319 12.20 -3.80 12.86
CA TYR A 319 11.14 -3.54 13.82
C TYR A 319 10.12 -4.67 13.92
N CYS A 320 10.48 -5.90 13.57
CA CYS A 320 9.59 -7.05 13.54
C CYS A 320 8.82 -7.25 14.86
N ASP A 321 9.45 -6.96 15.98
CA ASP A 321 8.88 -7.15 17.33
C ASP A 321 8.22 -5.87 17.89
N ASP A 322 8.34 -4.73 17.20
CA ASP A 322 7.72 -3.47 17.61
C ASP A 322 7.04 -2.75 16.42
N PRO A 323 5.85 -3.24 16.00
CA PRO A 323 5.12 -2.66 14.88
C PRO A 323 4.81 -1.17 15.09
N ARG A 324 4.53 -0.76 16.33
CA ARG A 324 4.22 0.63 16.64
C ARG A 324 5.41 1.55 16.31
N GLN A 325 6.60 1.15 16.74
CA GLN A 325 7.81 1.93 16.45
C GLN A 325 8.17 1.90 14.97
N ALA A 326 7.93 0.79 14.28
CA ALA A 326 8.10 0.70 12.83
C ALA A 326 7.26 1.75 12.07
N LEU A 327 5.97 1.87 12.40
CA LEU A 327 5.07 2.81 11.73
C LEU A 327 5.44 4.27 12.06
N ILE A 328 5.86 4.56 13.29
CA ILE A 328 6.41 5.87 13.67
C ILE A 328 7.69 6.17 12.86
N ALA A 329 8.61 5.24 12.79
CA ALA A 329 9.84 5.40 12.01
C ALA A 329 9.52 5.66 10.53
N ASN A 330 8.65 4.82 9.93
CA ASN A 330 8.21 4.97 8.55
C ASN A 330 7.60 6.35 8.27
N ALA A 331 6.70 6.85 9.11
CA ALA A 331 6.08 8.16 8.94
C ALA A 331 7.14 9.27 8.96
N ASN A 332 8.09 9.23 9.90
CA ASN A 332 9.12 10.26 10.08
C ASN A 332 10.28 10.17 9.06
N LEU A 333 10.37 9.11 8.30
CA LEU A 333 11.29 9.02 7.16
C LEU A 333 10.80 9.82 5.96
N GLY A 334 9.50 10.10 5.88
CA GLY A 334 8.90 10.85 4.78
C GLY A 334 8.96 10.12 3.44
N GLY A 335 8.93 10.88 2.35
CA GLY A 335 8.79 10.36 1.00
C GLY A 335 7.45 9.67 0.78
N ASP A 336 7.41 8.59 0.04
CA ASP A 336 6.20 7.80 -0.17
C ASP A 336 5.90 6.89 1.04
N ASN A 337 5.69 7.51 2.19
CA ASN A 337 5.53 6.84 3.46
C ASN A 337 4.12 6.28 3.71
N CYS A 338 3.08 6.75 2.99
CA CYS A 338 1.74 6.17 3.07
C CYS A 338 1.72 4.77 2.45
N HIS A 339 2.12 4.62 1.19
CA HIS A 339 2.09 3.34 0.50
C HIS A 339 3.14 2.38 1.04
N ARG A 340 4.35 2.87 1.30
CA ARG A 340 5.39 2.07 1.99
C ARG A 340 4.89 1.61 3.36
N GLY A 341 4.21 2.49 4.11
CA GLY A 341 3.61 2.20 5.40
C GLY A 341 2.50 1.16 5.33
N ALA A 342 1.60 1.28 4.37
CA ALA A 342 0.50 0.33 4.19
C ALA A 342 1.01 -1.11 3.96
N VAL A 343 2.00 -1.28 3.07
CA VAL A 343 2.62 -2.59 2.81
C VAL A 343 3.44 -3.08 4.02
N LEU A 344 4.18 -2.19 4.69
CA LEU A 344 4.92 -2.49 5.92
C LEU A 344 3.96 -2.95 7.04
N GLY A 345 2.82 -2.28 7.20
CA GLY A 345 1.79 -2.62 8.17
C GLY A 345 1.24 -4.03 7.97
N VAL A 346 0.98 -4.43 6.73
CA VAL A 346 0.59 -5.81 6.41
C VAL A 346 1.63 -6.81 6.91
N ILE A 347 2.90 -6.64 6.56
CA ILE A 347 3.98 -7.56 6.93
C ILE A 347 4.11 -7.66 8.46
N LEU A 348 4.09 -6.53 9.16
CA LEU A 348 4.23 -6.49 10.62
C LEU A 348 2.99 -7.04 11.34
N GLY A 349 1.79 -6.82 10.81
CA GLY A 349 0.55 -7.38 11.35
C GLY A 349 0.53 -8.89 11.25
N LEU A 350 0.96 -9.45 10.10
CA LEU A 350 1.13 -10.90 9.93
C LEU A 350 2.19 -11.48 10.87
N ALA A 351 3.31 -10.79 11.04
CA ALA A 351 4.41 -11.25 11.88
C ALA A 351 4.05 -11.28 13.38
N SER A 352 3.34 -10.25 13.85
CA SER A 352 3.08 -10.02 15.28
C SER A 352 1.69 -10.41 15.76
N ALA A 353 0.72 -10.60 14.87
CA ALA A 353 -0.71 -10.70 15.19
C ALA A 353 -1.26 -9.52 16.03
N ASN A 354 -0.59 -8.35 16.00
CA ASN A 354 -0.95 -7.15 16.75
C ASN A 354 -1.61 -6.12 15.84
N GLY A 355 -2.90 -5.88 15.99
CA GLY A 355 -3.67 -4.95 15.14
C GLY A 355 -3.48 -3.47 15.47
N LEU A 356 -2.71 -3.12 16.50
CA LEU A 356 -2.59 -1.74 17.01
C LEU A 356 -3.95 -1.12 17.34
N ASP A 357 -4.82 -1.87 18.02
CA ASP A 357 -6.23 -1.53 18.26
C ASP A 357 -6.44 -0.11 18.80
N LYS A 358 -5.54 0.38 19.68
CA LYS A 358 -5.63 1.73 20.24
C LYS A 358 -5.53 2.84 19.18
N TRP A 359 -4.85 2.59 18.09
CA TRP A 359 -4.77 3.50 16.93
C TRP A 359 -5.87 3.21 15.93
N PHE A 360 -6.14 1.92 15.68
CA PHE A 360 -7.18 1.52 14.74
C PHE A 360 -8.55 2.12 15.05
N VAL A 361 -8.97 2.10 16.33
CA VAL A 361 -10.27 2.69 16.75
C VAL A 361 -10.35 4.21 16.62
N GLN A 362 -9.22 4.89 16.37
CA GLN A 362 -9.17 6.32 16.11
C GLN A 362 -9.25 6.69 14.62
N LEU A 363 -9.25 5.70 13.73
CA LEU A 363 -9.49 5.94 12.30
C LEU A 363 -10.93 6.43 12.09
N ALA A 364 -11.11 7.36 11.15
CA ALA A 364 -12.42 7.95 10.86
C ALA A 364 -13.47 6.88 10.50
N ASP A 365 -13.08 5.86 9.74
CA ASP A 365 -13.95 4.79 9.26
C ASP A 365 -13.74 3.45 9.99
N ALA A 366 -13.17 3.44 11.19
CA ALA A 366 -12.75 2.22 11.90
C ALA A 366 -13.84 1.12 11.96
N ALA A 367 -15.10 1.52 12.24
CA ALA A 367 -16.22 0.59 12.34
C ALA A 367 -16.54 -0.05 10.99
N ALA A 368 -16.67 0.76 9.94
CA ALA A 368 -16.95 0.29 8.57
C ALA A 368 -15.80 -0.58 8.02
N ILE A 369 -14.54 -0.19 8.26
CA ILE A 369 -13.37 -0.98 7.88
C ILE A 369 -13.40 -2.35 8.57
N ARG A 370 -13.74 -2.40 9.85
CA ARG A 370 -13.83 -3.67 10.60
C ARG A 370 -14.91 -4.60 10.05
N GLU A 371 -16.07 -4.06 9.64
CA GLU A 371 -17.12 -4.84 8.99
C GLU A 371 -16.68 -5.40 7.63
N GLU A 372 -15.78 -4.72 6.91
CA GLU A 372 -15.25 -5.18 5.64
C GLU A 372 -14.18 -6.29 5.78
N PHE A 373 -13.66 -6.56 6.99
CA PHE A 373 -12.72 -7.67 7.27
C PHE A 373 -13.38 -9.04 7.36
N LEU A 374 -14.70 -9.11 7.37
CA LEU A 374 -15.44 -10.37 7.48
C LEU A 374 -15.26 -11.19 6.19
N PHE A 375 -14.14 -11.90 6.14
CA PHE A 375 -14.03 -13.05 5.23
C PHE A 375 -15.04 -14.09 5.77
N GLU A 376 -16.06 -14.47 4.99
CA GLU A 376 -16.93 -15.57 5.35
C GLU A 376 -16.10 -16.86 5.43
N ILE A 377 -15.76 -17.23 6.67
CA ILE A 377 -15.16 -18.52 6.96
C ILE A 377 -16.31 -19.50 6.99
N LYS A 378 -16.38 -20.37 6.00
CA LYS A 378 -17.19 -21.59 6.15
C LYS A 378 -16.61 -22.39 7.30
N GLN A 379 -17.35 -22.42 8.43
CA GLN A 379 -17.11 -23.36 9.51
C GLN A 379 -17.26 -24.80 9.01
#